data_8e408bb9549f256cc66f91fb290fe3fb
#
_entry.id   8e408bb9549f256cc66f91fb290fe3fb
#
_cell.length_a   1.000
_cell.length_b   1.000
_cell.length_c   1.000
_cell.angle_alpha   90.00
_cell.angle_beta   90.00
_cell.angle_gamma   90.00
#
_symmetry.space_group_name_H-M   'P 1'
#
loop_
_entity.id
_entity.type
_entity.pdbx_description
1 polymer ?
#
loop_
_entity_poly.entity_id
_entity_poly.type
_entity_poly.pdbx_seq_one_letter_code
_entity_poly.pdbx_strand_id
1 'polypeptide(L)'
;AETLERQIEVVEKKSEHSRDRAEDEKEPKDNGKEEMKLTESILAKADLSLSYTKEEYEKKLKKLQKRIEKLHGELYRKRIPVVLAFEGWDAGGKGGAIKRLTAKMDPRGYVVHPTASPNAVERQYHYLWRFWRSMPKAGHIAVFDRTWYGRVMVERIEGFCTEEEWRRAYKEINDMERN
;
A
#
# COMPACT_ATOMS: atom_id res chain seq x y z
N ALA A 1 28.42 15.52 -11.77
CA ALA A 1 28.92 15.31 -10.40
C ALA A 1 28.41 16.41 -9.47
N GLU A 2 28.59 17.68 -9.80
CA GLU A 2 28.18 18.84 -8.96
C GLU A 2 26.66 18.89 -8.61
N THR A 3 25.80 18.38 -9.46
CA THR A 3 24.36 18.42 -9.25
C THR A 3 23.88 17.38 -8.22
N LEU A 4 24.55 16.24 -8.14
CA LEU A 4 24.23 15.18 -7.19
C LEU A 4 24.70 15.51 -5.78
N GLU A 5 25.89 16.10 -5.64
CA GLU A 5 26.44 16.55 -4.37
C GLU A 5 25.59 17.65 -3.73
N ARG A 6 25.07 18.62 -4.53
CA ARG A 6 24.12 19.63 -4.05
C ARG A 6 22.80 19.03 -3.57
N GLN A 7 22.31 17.98 -4.19
CA GLN A 7 21.07 17.32 -3.76
C GLN A 7 21.26 16.56 -2.45
N ILE A 8 22.41 15.94 -2.25
CA ILE A 8 22.75 15.25 -1.00
C ILE A 8 22.86 16.28 0.15
N GLU A 9 23.56 17.38 -0.07
CA GLU A 9 23.72 18.45 0.95
C GLU A 9 22.40 19.09 1.38
N VAL A 10 21.42 19.22 0.45
CA VAL A 10 20.06 19.72 0.76
C VAL A 10 19.26 18.71 1.59
N VAL A 11 19.44 17.41 1.36
CA VAL A 11 18.77 16.35 2.14
C VAL A 11 19.36 16.26 3.54
N GLU A 12 20.67 16.35 3.69
CA GLU A 12 21.36 16.33 4.99
C GLU A 12 21.00 17.54 5.85
N LYS A 13 20.99 18.76 5.30
CA LYS A 13 20.54 19.99 6.00
C LYS A 13 19.07 19.93 6.42
N LYS A 14 18.19 19.28 5.65
CA LYS A 14 16.79 19.08 6.06
C LYS A 14 16.66 18.07 7.20
N SER A 15 17.50 17.05 7.25
CA SER A 15 17.49 16.06 8.33
C SER A 15 18.03 16.63 9.65
N GLU A 16 19.04 17.51 9.61
CA GLU A 16 19.55 18.22 10.78
C GLU A 16 18.52 19.21 11.33
N HIS A 17 17.86 19.99 10.46
CA HIS A 17 16.83 20.96 10.88
C HIS A 17 15.59 20.29 11.50
N SER A 18 15.32 19.02 11.18
CA SER A 18 14.26 18.24 11.79
C SER A 18 14.65 17.68 13.17
N ARG A 19 15.93 17.49 13.44
CA ARG A 19 16.43 17.06 14.76
C ARG A 19 16.45 18.20 15.77
N ASP A 20 16.87 19.38 15.36
CA ASP A 20 16.93 20.56 16.25
C ASP A 20 15.53 21.10 16.65
N ARG A 21 14.46 20.76 15.92
CA ARG A 21 13.08 21.09 16.30
C ARG A 21 12.46 20.13 17.32
N ALA A 22 13.06 18.97 17.54
CA ALA A 22 12.53 17.97 18.47
C ALA A 22 12.94 18.22 19.94
N GLU A 23 13.88 19.13 20.22
CA GLU A 23 14.39 19.36 21.57
C GLU A 23 13.72 20.51 22.34
N ASP A 24 12.87 21.33 21.68
CA ASP A 24 12.26 22.53 22.31
C ASP A 24 10.75 22.44 22.59
N GLU A 25 10.10 21.32 22.36
CA GLU A 25 8.70 21.13 22.72
C GLU A 25 8.55 20.58 24.16
N LYS A 26 8.21 21.48 25.06
CA LYS A 26 7.74 21.18 26.45
C LYS A 26 6.55 20.22 26.38
N GLU A 27 6.62 19.18 27.20
CA GLU A 27 5.56 18.17 27.38
C GLU A 27 4.17 18.82 27.50
N PRO A 28 3.18 18.43 26.71
CA PRO A 28 1.80 18.82 26.93
C PRO A 28 1.25 18.04 28.12
N LYS A 29 0.65 18.78 29.06
CA LYS A 29 -0.03 18.25 30.22
C LYS A 29 -1.03 17.17 29.84
N ASP A 30 -0.91 16.04 30.50
CA ASP A 30 -1.79 14.88 30.48
C ASP A 30 -3.28 15.29 30.62
N ASN A 31 -4.01 15.28 29.50
CA ASN A 31 -5.47 15.28 29.49
C ASN A 31 -5.91 13.85 29.24
N GLY A 32 -6.24 13.14 30.32
CA GLY A 32 -6.85 11.81 30.40
C GLY A 32 -7.39 11.18 29.10
N LYS A 33 -6.49 10.74 28.24
CA LYS A 33 -6.84 9.80 27.18
C LYS A 33 -6.91 8.44 27.85
N GLU A 34 -8.11 7.88 27.93
CA GLU A 34 -8.27 6.46 28.23
C GLU A 34 -7.31 5.68 27.32
N GLU A 35 -6.27 5.12 27.89
CA GLU A 35 -5.44 4.12 27.25
C GLU A 35 -6.37 2.96 26.89
N MET A 36 -6.78 2.90 25.65
CA MET A 36 -7.53 1.76 25.10
C MET A 36 -6.63 0.55 25.27
N LYS A 37 -6.90 -0.26 26.30
CA LYS A 37 -6.11 -1.43 26.65
C LYS A 37 -5.99 -2.31 25.42
N LEU A 38 -4.80 -2.41 24.85
CA LEU A 38 -4.44 -3.30 23.72
C LEU A 38 -4.92 -4.75 23.94
N THR A 39 -5.15 -5.13 25.20
CA THR A 39 -5.67 -6.45 25.64
C THR A 39 -7.07 -6.79 25.11
N GLU A 40 -7.86 -5.81 24.64
CA GLU A 40 -9.20 -6.05 24.09
C GLU A 40 -9.24 -6.03 22.56
N SER A 41 -8.14 -5.70 21.89
CA SER A 41 -8.09 -5.67 20.44
C SER A 41 -8.21 -7.08 19.83
N ILE A 42 -8.82 -7.18 18.65
CA ILE A 42 -8.89 -8.44 17.87
C ILE A 42 -7.47 -8.98 17.62
N LEU A 43 -6.49 -8.10 17.45
CA LEU A 43 -5.09 -8.46 17.23
C LEU A 43 -4.44 -9.10 18.46
N ALA A 44 -4.83 -8.72 19.67
CA ALA A 44 -4.33 -9.34 20.90
C ALA A 44 -4.77 -10.81 21.04
N LYS A 45 -5.84 -11.20 20.35
CA LYS A 45 -6.38 -12.58 20.32
C LYS A 45 -5.78 -13.42 19.19
N ALA A 46 -4.92 -12.84 18.35
CA ALA A 46 -4.31 -13.56 17.25
C ALA A 46 -3.35 -14.64 17.76
N ASP A 47 -3.51 -15.87 17.29
CA ASP A 47 -2.59 -16.96 17.62
C ASP A 47 -1.32 -16.84 16.77
N LEU A 48 -0.26 -16.35 17.38
CA LEU A 48 1.05 -16.17 16.74
C LEU A 48 1.88 -17.46 16.68
N SER A 49 1.41 -18.56 17.26
CA SER A 49 2.09 -19.87 17.21
C SER A 49 1.85 -20.60 15.89
N LEU A 50 0.85 -20.18 15.12
CA LEU A 50 0.50 -20.80 13.84
C LEU A 50 1.63 -20.60 12.82
N SER A 51 2.27 -21.69 12.45
CA SER A 51 3.36 -21.72 11.46
C SER A 51 3.29 -22.98 10.61
N TYR A 52 3.92 -22.95 9.45
CA TYR A 52 4.15 -24.13 8.62
C TYR A 52 5.62 -24.54 8.68
N THR A 53 5.91 -25.83 8.63
CA THR A 53 7.25 -26.28 8.28
C THR A 53 7.61 -25.80 6.87
N LYS A 54 8.90 -25.71 6.56
CA LYS A 54 9.37 -25.29 5.24
C LYS A 54 8.78 -26.15 4.11
N GLU A 55 8.74 -27.47 4.32
CA GLU A 55 8.24 -28.43 3.35
C GLU A 55 6.73 -28.30 3.12
N GLU A 56 5.96 -28.15 4.19
CA GLU A 56 4.52 -27.90 4.10
C GLU A 56 4.21 -26.60 3.38
N TYR A 57 4.95 -25.53 3.70
CA TYR A 57 4.83 -24.24 3.05
C TYR A 57 5.10 -24.35 1.55
N GLU A 58 6.21 -24.94 1.14
CA GLU A 58 6.57 -25.09 -0.27
C GLU A 58 5.54 -25.93 -1.04
N LYS A 59 5.05 -27.01 -0.45
CA LYS A 59 4.00 -27.86 -1.05
C LYS A 59 2.70 -27.08 -1.26
N LYS A 60 2.26 -26.32 -0.23
CA LYS A 60 1.06 -25.50 -0.32
C LYS A 60 1.22 -24.38 -1.33
N LEU A 61 2.36 -23.68 -1.32
CA LEU A 61 2.65 -22.60 -2.26
C LEU A 61 2.60 -23.08 -3.70
N LYS A 62 3.26 -24.19 -4.03
CA LYS A 62 3.21 -24.80 -5.39
C LYS A 62 1.79 -25.13 -5.82
N LYS A 63 0.96 -25.67 -4.92
CA LYS A 63 -0.45 -25.98 -5.21
C LYS A 63 -1.26 -24.73 -5.50
N LEU A 64 -1.08 -23.68 -4.69
CA LEU A 64 -1.78 -22.40 -4.87
C LEU A 64 -1.34 -21.69 -6.16
N GLN A 65 -0.05 -21.68 -6.46
CA GLN A 65 0.48 -21.09 -7.68
C GLN A 65 -0.05 -21.78 -8.96
N LYS A 66 -0.19 -23.11 -8.97
CA LYS A 66 -0.86 -23.84 -10.07
C LYS A 66 -2.34 -23.46 -10.20
N ARG A 67 -3.02 -23.20 -9.08
CA ARG A 67 -4.41 -22.75 -9.09
C ARG A 67 -4.52 -21.34 -9.65
N ILE A 68 -3.63 -20.43 -9.24
CA ILE A 68 -3.58 -19.05 -9.77
C ILE A 68 -3.32 -19.05 -11.28
N GLU A 69 -2.37 -19.85 -11.77
CA GLU A 69 -2.09 -19.99 -13.20
C GLU A 69 -3.35 -20.37 -14.01
N LYS A 70 -4.12 -21.35 -13.53
CA LYS A 70 -5.40 -21.75 -14.15
C LYS A 70 -6.44 -20.62 -14.11
N LEU A 71 -6.63 -20.02 -12.93
CA LEU A 71 -7.58 -18.92 -12.75
C LEU A 71 -7.23 -17.73 -13.65
N HIS A 72 -5.96 -17.38 -13.76
CA HIS A 72 -5.49 -16.31 -14.62
C HIS A 72 -5.86 -16.57 -16.09
N GLY A 73 -5.65 -17.81 -16.58
CA GLY A 73 -6.06 -18.21 -17.92
C GLY A 73 -7.59 -18.16 -18.12
N GLU A 74 -8.38 -18.46 -17.09
CA GLU A 74 -9.85 -18.34 -17.15
C GLU A 74 -10.30 -16.89 -17.18
N LEU A 75 -9.72 -16.02 -16.33
CA LEU A 75 -10.01 -14.58 -16.32
C LEU A 75 -9.75 -13.96 -17.71
N TYR A 76 -8.63 -14.31 -18.31
CA TYR A 76 -8.27 -13.84 -19.65
C TYR A 76 -9.33 -14.25 -20.71
N ARG A 77 -9.70 -15.54 -20.74
CA ARG A 77 -10.71 -16.05 -21.67
C ARG A 77 -12.10 -15.47 -21.46
N LYS A 78 -12.50 -15.31 -20.19
CA LYS A 78 -13.81 -14.74 -19.80
C LYS A 78 -13.84 -13.21 -19.84
N ARG A 79 -12.69 -12.58 -20.15
CA ARG A 79 -12.52 -11.13 -20.20
C ARG A 79 -12.93 -10.41 -18.88
N ILE A 80 -12.65 -11.04 -17.73
CA ILE A 80 -12.95 -10.48 -16.43
C ILE A 80 -11.75 -9.65 -15.95
N PRO A 81 -11.88 -8.31 -15.78
CA PRO A 81 -10.83 -7.52 -15.17
C PRO A 81 -10.75 -7.77 -13.68
N VAL A 82 -9.55 -7.75 -13.11
CA VAL A 82 -9.33 -7.92 -11.65
C VAL A 82 -8.38 -6.87 -11.14
N VAL A 83 -8.72 -6.29 -10.00
CA VAL A 83 -7.84 -5.39 -9.24
C VAL A 83 -7.43 -6.08 -7.95
N LEU A 84 -6.14 -6.10 -7.66
CA LEU A 84 -5.57 -6.60 -6.42
C LEU A 84 -4.88 -5.44 -5.70
N ALA A 85 -5.45 -5.02 -4.57
CA ALA A 85 -4.98 -3.92 -3.75
C ALA A 85 -4.16 -4.44 -2.57
N PHE A 86 -2.88 -4.09 -2.51
CA PHE A 86 -1.98 -4.46 -1.40
C PHE A 86 -1.69 -3.25 -0.54
N GLU A 87 -2.09 -3.34 0.71
CA GLU A 87 -1.77 -2.37 1.76
C GLU A 87 -1.11 -3.08 2.95
N GLY A 88 -0.44 -2.32 3.80
CA GLY A 88 0.19 -2.80 5.01
C GLY A 88 1.42 -1.98 5.39
N TRP A 89 1.94 -2.25 6.57
CA TRP A 89 3.09 -1.58 7.17
C TRP A 89 4.35 -1.67 6.28
N ASP A 90 5.25 -0.73 6.44
CA ASP A 90 6.58 -0.86 5.85
C ASP A 90 7.26 -2.13 6.39
N ALA A 91 8.00 -2.81 5.51
CA ALA A 91 8.56 -4.13 5.76
C ALA A 91 7.53 -5.25 6.07
N GLY A 92 6.22 -5.00 5.99
CA GLY A 92 5.15 -5.99 6.23
C GLY A 92 5.03 -7.10 5.18
N GLY A 93 5.96 -7.20 4.24
CA GLY A 93 6.03 -8.32 3.28
C GLY A 93 5.21 -8.17 2.00
N LYS A 94 4.63 -6.99 1.72
CA LYS A 94 3.82 -6.74 0.50
C LYS A 94 4.51 -7.20 -0.78
N GLY A 95 5.71 -6.71 -1.05
CA GLY A 95 6.48 -7.08 -2.25
C GLY A 95 6.78 -8.58 -2.34
N GLY A 96 7.04 -9.23 -1.19
CA GLY A 96 7.21 -10.68 -1.12
C GLY A 96 5.93 -11.45 -1.45
N ALA A 97 4.77 -10.95 -1.00
CA ALA A 97 3.46 -11.53 -1.30
C ALA A 97 3.13 -11.38 -2.79
N ILE A 98 3.31 -10.18 -3.36
CA ILE A 98 3.12 -9.89 -4.78
C ILE A 98 4.00 -10.81 -5.64
N LYS A 99 5.28 -10.93 -5.32
CA LYS A 99 6.22 -11.80 -6.03
C LYS A 99 5.77 -13.27 -6.04
N ARG A 100 5.28 -13.78 -4.91
CA ARG A 100 4.78 -15.16 -4.82
C ARG A 100 3.48 -15.36 -5.58
N LEU A 101 2.59 -14.38 -5.53
CA LEU A 101 1.32 -14.39 -6.24
C LEU A 101 1.54 -14.42 -7.75
N THR A 102 2.41 -13.56 -8.28
CA THR A 102 2.62 -13.40 -9.73
C THR A 102 3.57 -14.43 -10.34
N ALA A 103 4.26 -15.22 -9.53
CA ALA A 103 5.35 -16.12 -9.96
C ALA A 103 4.97 -17.14 -11.07
N LYS A 104 3.68 -17.48 -11.20
CA LYS A 104 3.16 -18.41 -12.20
C LYS A 104 2.09 -17.79 -13.11
N MET A 105 1.92 -16.48 -13.06
CA MET A 105 1.02 -15.75 -13.94
C MET A 105 1.74 -15.41 -15.26
N ASP A 106 1.00 -15.38 -16.35
CA ASP A 106 1.53 -14.89 -17.63
C ASP A 106 1.80 -13.38 -17.54
N PRO A 107 3.04 -12.92 -17.75
CA PRO A 107 3.38 -11.49 -17.60
C PRO A 107 2.61 -10.56 -18.54
N ARG A 108 2.04 -11.08 -19.62
CA ARG A 108 1.20 -10.31 -20.55
C ARG A 108 -0.20 -10.01 -19.99
N GLY A 109 -0.64 -10.77 -19.00
CA GLY A 109 -1.99 -10.69 -18.44
C GLY A 109 -2.09 -9.89 -17.13
N TYR A 110 -1.00 -9.36 -16.59
CA TYR A 110 -1.03 -8.53 -15.40
C TYR A 110 -0.02 -7.39 -15.47
N VAL A 111 -0.27 -6.36 -14.65
CA VAL A 111 0.67 -5.25 -14.43
C VAL A 111 0.75 -4.98 -12.93
N VAL A 112 1.97 -4.82 -12.42
CA VAL A 112 2.20 -4.35 -11.05
C VAL A 112 2.43 -2.83 -11.08
N HIS A 113 1.65 -2.10 -10.29
CA HIS A 113 1.72 -0.65 -10.16
C HIS A 113 2.27 -0.30 -8.77
N PRO A 114 3.58 -0.02 -8.64
CA PRO A 114 4.14 0.50 -7.40
C PRO A 114 3.71 1.96 -7.23
N THR A 115 3.06 2.29 -6.12
CA THR A 115 2.59 3.63 -5.82
C THR A 115 3.59 4.35 -4.92
N ALA A 116 4.28 5.32 -5.49
CA ALA A 116 5.15 6.26 -4.78
C ALA A 116 4.46 7.61 -4.57
N SER A 117 5.17 8.59 -4.00
CA SER A 117 4.70 9.97 -3.93
C SER A 117 4.27 10.49 -5.31
N PRO A 118 3.19 11.29 -5.41
CA PRO A 118 2.70 11.80 -6.69
C PRO A 118 3.76 12.65 -7.39
N ASN A 119 3.93 12.46 -8.69
CA ASN A 119 4.79 13.29 -9.53
C ASN A 119 4.13 14.67 -9.83
N ALA A 120 4.84 15.56 -10.54
CA ALA A 120 4.36 16.90 -10.84
C ALA A 120 3.05 16.94 -11.67
N VAL A 121 2.86 15.95 -12.55
CA VAL A 121 1.62 15.83 -13.34
C VAL A 121 0.47 15.32 -12.48
N GLU A 122 0.69 14.27 -11.71
CA GLU A 122 -0.31 13.66 -10.84
C GLU A 122 -0.84 14.63 -9.78
N ARG A 123 -0.01 15.57 -9.30
CA ARG A 123 -0.42 16.62 -8.35
C ARG A 123 -1.40 17.64 -8.92
N GLN A 124 -1.54 17.73 -10.25
CA GLN A 124 -2.50 18.63 -10.90
C GLN A 124 -3.91 18.05 -10.98
N TYR A 125 -4.07 16.77 -10.65
CA TYR A 125 -5.33 16.04 -10.74
C TYR A 125 -5.78 15.56 -9.37
N HIS A 126 -7.04 15.15 -9.31
CA HIS A 126 -7.58 14.48 -8.14
C HIS A 126 -6.75 13.22 -7.82
N TYR A 127 -6.52 12.90 -6.53
CA TYR A 127 -5.62 11.81 -6.11
C TYR A 127 -6.01 10.44 -6.70
N LEU A 128 -7.29 10.19 -6.98
CA LEU A 128 -7.76 8.96 -7.62
C LEU A 128 -7.41 8.85 -9.10
N TRP A 129 -7.09 9.97 -9.77
CA TRP A 129 -6.82 10.00 -11.20
C TRP A 129 -5.69 9.04 -11.62
N ARG A 130 -4.61 8.98 -10.86
CA ARG A 130 -3.48 8.09 -11.13
C ARG A 130 -3.86 6.61 -11.10
N PHE A 131 -4.81 6.25 -10.25
CA PHE A 131 -5.32 4.88 -10.11
C PHE A 131 -6.30 4.56 -11.24
N TRP A 132 -7.21 5.47 -11.58
CA TRP A 132 -8.11 5.31 -12.73
C TRP A 132 -7.37 5.00 -14.02
N ARG A 133 -6.26 5.67 -14.29
CA ARG A 133 -5.43 5.42 -15.48
C ARG A 133 -4.79 4.05 -15.49
N SER A 134 -4.68 3.41 -14.35
CA SER A 134 -4.02 2.12 -14.16
C SER A 134 -5.00 0.96 -14.01
N MET A 135 -6.31 1.22 -14.19
CA MET A 135 -7.33 0.16 -14.14
C MET A 135 -7.12 -0.86 -15.26
N PRO A 136 -7.32 -2.15 -14.97
CA PRO A 136 -7.05 -3.21 -15.95
C PRO A 136 -8.06 -3.22 -17.08
N LYS A 137 -7.60 -3.50 -18.27
CA LYS A 137 -8.51 -3.84 -19.37
C LYS A 137 -9.13 -5.21 -19.15
N ALA A 138 -10.22 -5.49 -19.86
CA ALA A 138 -10.95 -6.76 -19.79
C ALA A 138 -10.01 -7.98 -19.93
N GLY A 139 -10.08 -8.91 -18.97
CA GLY A 139 -9.26 -10.12 -18.91
C GLY A 139 -7.85 -9.92 -18.34
N HIS A 140 -7.52 -8.76 -17.79
CA HIS A 140 -6.21 -8.47 -17.22
C HIS A 140 -6.31 -8.17 -15.72
N ILE A 141 -5.17 -8.27 -15.04
CA ILE A 141 -5.05 -8.02 -13.59
C ILE A 141 -4.17 -6.79 -13.36
N ALA A 142 -4.66 -5.82 -12.61
CA ALA A 142 -3.84 -4.77 -12.04
C ALA A 142 -3.52 -5.10 -10.58
N VAL A 143 -2.24 -5.08 -10.23
CA VAL A 143 -1.76 -5.31 -8.86
C VAL A 143 -1.20 -4.00 -8.34
N PHE A 144 -1.89 -3.37 -7.39
CA PHE A 144 -1.41 -2.14 -6.78
C PHE A 144 -0.61 -2.43 -5.51
N ASP A 145 0.65 -2.07 -5.50
CA ASP A 145 1.50 -2.04 -4.31
C ASP A 145 1.40 -0.64 -3.71
N ARG A 146 0.64 -0.50 -2.63
CA ARG A 146 0.01 0.71 -2.11
C ARG A 146 -1.06 1.25 -3.05
N THR A 147 -2.15 1.75 -2.48
CA THR A 147 -3.38 2.06 -3.20
C THR A 147 -3.96 3.42 -2.82
N TRP A 148 -5.17 3.69 -3.29
CA TRP A 148 -5.98 4.85 -2.90
C TRP A 148 -6.34 4.90 -1.41
N TYR A 149 -6.30 3.76 -0.71
CA TYR A 149 -6.50 3.72 0.74
C TYR A 149 -5.42 4.47 1.51
N GLY A 150 -4.25 4.71 0.92
CA GLY A 150 -3.21 5.56 1.49
C GLY A 150 -3.73 6.93 1.93
N ARG A 151 -4.73 7.51 1.23
CA ARG A 151 -5.36 8.80 1.58
C ARG A 151 -5.94 8.80 2.99
N VAL A 152 -6.63 7.74 3.39
CA VAL A 152 -7.30 7.63 4.70
C VAL A 152 -6.45 6.94 5.76
N MET A 153 -5.31 6.37 5.39
CA MET A 153 -4.36 5.71 6.29
C MET A 153 -3.10 6.55 6.46
N VAL A 154 -2.13 6.37 5.58
CA VAL A 154 -0.80 6.98 5.70
C VAL A 154 -0.85 8.49 5.56
N GLU A 155 -1.47 9.02 4.50
CA GLU A 155 -1.48 10.45 4.21
C GLU A 155 -2.20 11.26 5.30
N ARG A 156 -3.24 10.68 5.90
CA ARG A 156 -3.96 11.25 7.03
C ARG A 156 -3.07 11.37 8.28
N ILE A 157 -2.30 10.33 8.58
CA ILE A 157 -1.46 10.28 9.80
C ILE A 157 -0.22 11.14 9.64
N GLU A 158 0.42 11.09 8.47
CA GLU A 158 1.64 11.84 8.15
C GLU A 158 1.36 13.32 7.79
N GLY A 159 0.10 13.73 7.74
CA GLY A 159 -0.27 15.12 7.39
C GLY A 159 -0.01 15.48 5.92
N PHE A 160 0.00 14.50 5.01
CA PHE A 160 0.20 14.74 3.57
C PHE A 160 -1.06 15.18 2.84
N CYS A 161 -2.20 15.18 3.53
CA CYS A 161 -3.47 15.71 3.05
C CYS A 161 -4.21 16.46 4.16
N THR A 162 -5.12 17.35 3.78
CA THR A 162 -5.95 18.11 4.72
C THR A 162 -7.04 17.24 5.34
N GLU A 163 -7.62 17.71 6.45
CA GLU A 163 -8.73 17.02 7.11
C GLU A 163 -9.95 16.86 6.18
N GLU A 164 -10.26 17.88 5.41
CA GLU A 164 -11.33 17.86 4.44
C GLU A 164 -11.10 16.79 3.36
N GLU A 165 -9.86 16.69 2.87
CA GLU A 165 -9.49 15.72 1.83
C GLU A 165 -9.64 14.26 2.28
N TRP A 166 -9.15 13.90 3.47
CA TRP A 166 -9.28 12.52 3.92
C TRP A 166 -10.71 12.19 4.39
N ARG A 167 -11.47 13.17 4.90
CA ARG A 167 -12.88 12.94 5.27
C ARG A 167 -13.74 12.62 4.06
N ARG A 168 -13.61 13.38 2.97
CA ARG A 168 -14.37 13.10 1.74
C ARG A 168 -13.91 11.82 1.04
N ALA A 169 -12.63 11.42 1.22
CA ALA A 169 -12.05 10.25 0.56
C ALA A 169 -12.80 8.95 0.85
N TYR A 170 -13.42 8.79 2.01
CA TYR A 170 -14.25 7.61 2.30
C TYR A 170 -15.39 7.43 1.30
N LYS A 171 -16.07 8.53 0.95
CA LYS A 171 -17.12 8.49 -0.07
C LYS A 171 -16.55 8.30 -1.47
N GLU A 172 -15.49 9.02 -1.80
CA GLU A 172 -14.84 9.00 -3.11
C GLU A 172 -14.29 7.61 -3.46
N ILE A 173 -13.69 6.91 -2.49
CA ILE A 173 -13.21 5.54 -2.64
C ILE A 173 -14.39 4.58 -2.91
N ASN A 174 -15.44 4.66 -2.11
CA ASN A 174 -16.62 3.83 -2.32
C ASN A 174 -17.28 4.08 -3.68
N ASP A 175 -17.32 5.32 -4.13
CA ASP A 175 -17.89 5.67 -5.44
C ASP A 175 -16.99 5.14 -6.57
N MET A 176 -15.66 5.22 -6.41
CA MET A 176 -14.70 4.66 -7.36
C MET A 176 -14.82 3.14 -7.50
N GLU A 177 -14.99 2.43 -6.38
CA GLU A 177 -15.04 0.96 -6.38
C GLU A 177 -16.38 0.40 -6.86
N ARG A 178 -17.43 1.22 -6.92
CA ARG A 178 -18.74 0.83 -7.48
C ARG A 178 -18.81 0.96 -9.00
N ASN A 179 -17.94 1.78 -9.60
CA ASN A 179 -17.89 2.02 -11.04
C ASN A 179 -17.01 1.00 -11.76
#